data_bcf05424f8be4292ccfdc6d95bcb72e4
#
_entry.id   bcf05424f8be4292ccfdc6d95bcb72e4
#
_cell.length_a   1.000
_cell.length_b   1.000
_cell.length_c   1.000
_cell.angle_alpha   90.00
_cell.angle_beta   90.00
_cell.angle_gamma   90.00
#
_symmetry.space_group_name_H-M   'P 1'
#
loop_
_entity.id
_entity.type
_entity.pdbx_description
1 polymer ?
#
loop_
_entity_poly.entity_id
_entity_poly.type
_entity_poly.pdbx_seq_one_letter_code
_entity_poly.pdbx_strand_id
1 'polypeptide(L)'
;MLIRHSLFNLIGLGVPLFAAVFSIPILIDTLGADRFGILTLIWAIVSYFGLFDLGLGRALTLQLSRYLATNKEVEGSELVWTALLIMTGLGVLAGILLYFCTPLGLEKVESTMDAQEEATGVLYMALALPFILLTTGYRG
;
A
#
# COMPACT_ATOMS: atom_id res chain seq x y z
N MET A 1 -32.57 11.27 -0.92
CA MET A 1 -31.32 10.81 -1.60
C MET A 1 -30.17 10.57 -0.63
N LEU A 2 -29.96 11.36 0.41
CA LEU A 2 -28.89 11.22 1.40
C LEU A 2 -28.83 9.86 2.11
N ILE A 3 -29.97 9.33 2.55
CA ILE A 3 -30.05 8.04 3.29
C ILE A 3 -29.52 6.86 2.46
N ARG A 4 -29.82 6.84 1.17
CA ARG A 4 -29.35 5.77 0.28
C ARG A 4 -27.83 5.77 0.10
N HIS A 5 -27.22 6.94 -0.02
CA HIS A 5 -25.76 7.07 -0.13
C HIS A 5 -25.06 6.73 1.19
N SER A 6 -25.65 7.10 2.34
CA SER A 6 -25.13 6.72 3.65
C SER A 6 -25.19 5.21 3.87
N LEU A 7 -26.27 4.56 3.42
CA LEU A 7 -26.43 3.10 3.55
C LEU A 7 -25.41 2.34 2.70
N PHE A 8 -25.18 2.77 1.45
CA PHE A 8 -24.15 2.19 0.59
C PHE A 8 -22.74 2.39 1.16
N ASN A 9 -22.48 3.55 1.75
CA ASN A 9 -21.18 3.82 2.39
C ASN A 9 -20.99 2.96 3.65
N LEU A 10 -22.04 2.77 4.44
CA LEU A 10 -22.04 1.89 5.61
C LEU A 10 -21.81 0.42 5.23
N ILE A 11 -22.44 -0.06 4.16
CA ILE A 11 -22.22 -1.41 3.63
C ILE A 11 -20.78 -1.52 3.11
N GLY A 12 -20.29 -0.54 2.36
CA GLY A 12 -18.92 -0.53 1.83
C GLY A 12 -17.84 -0.57 2.92
N LEU A 13 -18.07 0.04 4.08
CA LEU A 13 -17.18 -0.01 5.24
C LEU A 13 -17.42 -1.26 6.11
N GLY A 14 -18.67 -1.71 6.21
CA GLY A 14 -19.05 -2.85 7.04
C GLY A 14 -18.59 -4.19 6.48
N VAL A 15 -18.72 -4.39 5.17
CA VAL A 15 -18.35 -5.67 4.52
C VAL A 15 -16.89 -6.05 4.75
N PRO A 16 -15.89 -5.16 4.56
CA PRO A 16 -14.49 -5.47 4.88
C PRO A 16 -14.26 -5.78 6.36
N LEU A 17 -14.97 -5.09 7.25
CA LEU A 17 -14.87 -5.32 8.69
C LEU A 17 -15.39 -6.73 9.06
N PHE A 18 -16.55 -7.11 8.54
CA PHE A 18 -17.09 -8.46 8.72
C PHE A 18 -16.14 -9.52 8.13
N ALA A 19 -15.63 -9.29 6.93
CA ALA A 19 -14.67 -10.19 6.31
C ALA A 19 -13.42 -10.36 7.20
N ALA A 20 -12.89 -9.27 7.76
CA ALA A 20 -11.73 -9.33 8.64
C ALA A 20 -12.00 -10.13 9.91
N VAL A 21 -13.15 -9.94 10.57
CA VAL A 21 -13.52 -10.66 11.81
C VAL A 21 -13.55 -12.18 11.59
N PHE A 22 -14.00 -12.63 10.43
CA PHE A 22 -14.02 -14.06 10.11
C PHE A 22 -12.68 -14.58 9.56
N SER A 23 -11.98 -13.76 8.78
CA SER A 23 -10.73 -14.18 8.13
C SER A 23 -9.54 -14.23 9.12
N ILE A 24 -9.49 -13.31 10.09
CA ILE A 24 -8.36 -13.24 11.04
C ILE A 24 -8.21 -14.54 11.85
N PRO A 25 -9.25 -15.08 12.50
CA PRO A 25 -9.12 -16.34 13.23
C PRO A 25 -8.67 -17.49 12.32
N ILE A 26 -9.24 -17.60 11.12
CA ILE A 26 -8.88 -18.65 10.15
C ILE A 26 -7.42 -18.52 9.73
N LEU A 27 -6.93 -17.29 9.51
CA LEU A 27 -5.53 -17.04 9.17
C LEU A 27 -4.59 -17.44 10.31
N ILE A 28 -4.94 -17.11 11.55
CA ILE A 28 -4.14 -17.51 12.73
C ILE A 28 -4.11 -19.02 12.88
N ASP A 29 -5.24 -19.70 12.71
CA ASP A 29 -5.33 -21.16 12.85
C ASP A 29 -4.57 -21.88 11.72
N THR A 30 -4.55 -21.32 10.50
CA THR A 30 -3.92 -21.98 9.34
C THR A 30 -2.45 -21.64 9.17
N LEU A 31 -2.05 -20.38 9.39
CA LEU A 31 -0.66 -19.93 9.23
C LEU A 31 0.17 -20.11 10.51
N GLY A 32 -0.49 -20.12 11.68
CA GLY A 32 0.15 -19.99 12.97
C GLY A 32 0.39 -18.54 13.38
N ALA A 33 0.57 -18.31 14.68
CA ALA A 33 0.70 -16.97 15.24
C ALA A 33 1.92 -16.21 14.71
N ASP A 34 3.04 -16.90 14.49
CA ASP A 34 4.31 -16.30 14.04
C ASP A 34 4.18 -15.74 12.61
N ARG A 35 3.68 -16.57 11.67
CA ARG A 35 3.47 -16.15 10.28
C ARG A 35 2.43 -15.06 10.16
N PHE A 36 1.37 -15.12 10.96
CA PHE A 36 0.36 -14.07 11.02
C PHE A 36 0.96 -12.77 11.58
N GLY A 37 1.84 -12.85 12.58
CA GLY A 37 2.58 -11.71 13.11
C GLY A 37 3.43 -11.01 12.04
N ILE A 38 4.18 -11.78 11.25
CA ILE A 38 4.97 -11.24 10.13
C ILE A 38 4.06 -10.60 9.07
N LEU A 39 2.94 -11.24 8.71
CA LEU A 39 1.97 -10.69 7.77
C LEU A 39 1.41 -9.33 8.24
N THR A 40 1.08 -9.21 9.52
CA THR A 40 0.58 -7.94 10.09
C THR A 40 1.65 -6.86 10.12
N LEU A 41 2.90 -7.23 10.38
CA LEU A 41 4.04 -6.32 10.34
C LEU A 41 4.30 -5.82 8.92
N ILE A 42 4.19 -6.71 7.93
CA ILE A 42 4.22 -6.39 6.51
C ILE A 42 3.13 -5.37 6.17
N TRP A 43 1.89 -5.60 6.58
CA TRP A 43 0.79 -4.67 6.34
C TRP A 43 0.99 -3.32 7.02
N ALA A 44 1.55 -3.30 8.22
CA ALA A 44 1.90 -2.07 8.90
C ALA A 44 2.92 -1.25 8.10
N ILE A 45 3.99 -1.89 7.62
CA ILE A 45 5.01 -1.25 6.79
C ILE A 45 4.40 -0.69 5.51
N VAL A 46 3.60 -1.50 4.78
CA VAL A 46 2.90 -1.05 3.56
C VAL A 46 2.00 0.14 3.84
N SER A 47 1.28 0.13 4.97
CA SER A 47 0.41 1.25 5.38
C SER A 47 1.21 2.51 5.67
N TYR A 48 2.37 2.38 6.30
CA TYR A 48 3.29 3.50 6.50
C TYR A 48 3.79 4.08 5.16
N PHE A 49 4.15 3.23 4.21
CA PHE A 49 4.55 3.72 2.87
C PHE A 49 3.40 4.38 2.12
N GLY A 50 2.16 3.96 2.33
CA GLY A 50 0.97 4.67 1.82
C GLY A 50 0.80 6.08 2.39
N LEU A 51 1.28 6.34 3.61
CA LEU A 51 1.35 7.70 4.18
C LEU A 51 2.51 8.52 3.57
N PHE A 52 3.60 7.86 3.16
CA PHE A 52 4.75 8.48 2.49
C PHE A 52 4.47 8.90 1.03
N ASP A 53 3.29 8.60 0.49
CA ASP A 53 2.78 9.24 -0.75
C ASP A 53 2.77 10.78 -0.64
N LEU A 54 3.02 11.33 0.56
CA LEU A 54 3.16 12.77 0.83
C LEU A 54 1.94 13.58 0.30
N GLY A 55 0.83 12.90 0.05
CA GLY A 55 -0.34 13.49 -0.57
C GLY A 55 -0.17 13.78 -2.07
N LEU A 56 0.82 13.16 -2.72
CA LEU A 56 1.08 13.34 -4.16
C LEU A 56 -0.13 12.96 -5.00
N GLY A 57 -0.82 11.86 -4.67
CA GLY A 57 -2.06 11.46 -5.35
C GLY A 57 -3.14 12.55 -5.25
N ARG A 58 -3.33 13.11 -4.07
CA ARG A 58 -4.28 14.20 -3.84
C ARG A 58 -3.88 15.51 -4.54
N ALA A 59 -2.59 15.84 -4.49
CA ALA A 59 -2.05 17.02 -5.20
C ALA A 59 -2.19 16.85 -6.71
N LEU A 60 -1.93 15.66 -7.24
CA LEU A 60 -2.09 15.34 -8.65
C LEU A 60 -3.54 15.53 -9.11
N THR A 61 -4.51 14.96 -8.38
CA THR A 61 -5.94 15.10 -8.70
C THR A 61 -6.40 16.55 -8.69
N LEU A 62 -5.95 17.32 -7.70
CA LEU A 62 -6.29 18.75 -7.60
C LEU A 62 -5.68 19.56 -8.75
N GLN A 63 -4.43 19.31 -9.08
CA GLN A 63 -3.75 20.00 -10.19
C GLN A 63 -4.34 19.58 -11.54
N LEU A 64 -4.57 18.29 -11.75
CA LEU A 64 -5.16 17.76 -12.99
C LEU A 64 -6.55 18.36 -13.25
N SER A 65 -7.39 18.46 -12.19
CA SER A 65 -8.71 19.08 -12.31
C SER A 65 -8.63 20.55 -12.73
N ARG A 66 -7.60 21.29 -12.30
CA ARG A 66 -7.36 22.68 -12.72
C ARG A 66 -6.91 22.77 -14.18
N TYR A 67 -6.01 21.89 -14.64
CA TYR A 67 -5.56 21.86 -16.03
C TYR A 67 -6.70 21.51 -16.99
N LEU A 68 -7.54 20.55 -16.62
CA LEU A 68 -8.74 20.20 -17.39
C LEU A 68 -9.74 21.38 -17.48
N ALA A 69 -9.94 22.09 -16.37
CA ALA A 69 -10.82 23.26 -16.34
C ALA A 69 -10.31 24.44 -17.21
N THR A 70 -9.00 24.50 -17.50
CA THR A 70 -8.37 25.53 -18.31
C THR A 70 -8.04 25.10 -19.74
N ASN A 71 -8.53 23.92 -20.18
CA ASN A 71 -8.25 23.32 -21.50
C ASN A 71 -6.74 23.14 -21.80
N LYS A 72 -5.95 22.88 -20.77
CA LYS A 72 -4.50 22.63 -20.87
C LYS A 72 -4.19 21.14 -20.75
N GLU A 73 -4.73 20.35 -21.65
CA GLU A 73 -4.65 18.88 -21.60
C GLU A 73 -3.21 18.35 -21.71
N VAL A 74 -2.37 19.01 -22.51
CA VAL A 74 -0.97 18.62 -22.71
C VAL A 74 -0.16 18.78 -21.41
N GLU A 75 -0.30 19.94 -20.75
CA GLU A 75 0.36 20.22 -19.46
C GLU A 75 -0.14 19.26 -18.37
N GLY A 76 -1.43 18.89 -18.39
CA GLY A 76 -2.02 17.90 -17.49
C GLY A 76 -1.43 16.49 -17.70
N SER A 77 -1.21 16.07 -18.94
CA SER A 77 -0.60 14.79 -19.28
C SER A 77 0.87 14.72 -18.82
N GLU A 78 1.65 15.75 -19.02
CA GLU A 78 3.04 15.82 -18.54
C GLU A 78 3.12 15.75 -17.00
N LEU A 79 2.18 16.41 -16.32
CA LEU A 79 2.09 16.33 -14.86
C LEU A 79 1.82 14.90 -14.38
N VAL A 80 0.89 14.18 -15.01
CA VAL A 80 0.56 12.79 -14.66
C VAL A 80 1.79 11.89 -14.85
N TRP A 81 2.48 11.99 -15.99
CA TRP A 81 3.68 11.20 -16.26
C TRP A 81 4.78 11.48 -15.24
N THR A 82 5.01 12.76 -14.90
CA THR A 82 6.02 13.16 -13.91
C THR A 82 5.67 12.59 -12.53
N ALA A 83 4.41 12.68 -12.11
CA ALA A 83 3.95 12.14 -10.83
C ALA A 83 4.11 10.62 -10.77
N LEU A 84 3.74 9.89 -11.83
CA LEU A 84 3.91 8.44 -11.91
C LEU A 84 5.38 8.02 -11.83
N LEU A 85 6.28 8.75 -12.50
CA LEU A 85 7.72 8.50 -12.43
C LEU A 85 8.26 8.72 -11.02
N ILE A 86 7.86 9.80 -10.34
CA ILE A 86 8.27 10.09 -8.95
C ILE A 86 7.74 9.00 -8.01
N MET A 87 6.47 8.62 -8.12
CA MET A 87 5.87 7.57 -7.30
C MET A 87 6.54 6.22 -7.52
N THR A 88 6.83 5.87 -8.76
CA THR A 88 7.56 4.64 -9.10
C THR A 88 8.96 4.67 -8.52
N GLY A 89 9.68 5.78 -8.67
CA GLY A 89 11.01 5.97 -8.11
C GLY A 89 11.04 5.85 -6.58
N LEU A 90 10.08 6.48 -5.90
CA LEU A 90 9.91 6.36 -4.45
C LEU A 90 9.59 4.91 -4.04
N GLY A 91 8.74 4.21 -4.80
CA GLY A 91 8.40 2.81 -4.56
C GLY A 91 9.59 1.88 -4.69
N VAL A 92 10.40 2.07 -5.72
CA VAL A 92 11.63 1.31 -5.92
C VAL A 92 12.64 1.60 -4.82
N LEU A 93 12.83 2.87 -4.45
CA LEU A 93 13.72 3.27 -3.36
C LEU A 93 13.28 2.65 -2.03
N ALA A 94 11.99 2.69 -1.74
CA ALA A 94 11.40 2.07 -0.56
C ALA A 94 11.60 0.54 -0.54
N GLY A 95 11.42 -0.12 -1.69
CA GLY A 95 11.68 -1.55 -1.84
C GLY A 95 13.14 -1.93 -1.60
N ILE A 96 14.07 -1.14 -2.13
CA ILE A 96 15.51 -1.32 -1.92
C ILE A 96 15.85 -1.14 -0.43
N LEU A 97 15.36 -0.07 0.18
CA LEU A 97 15.59 0.19 1.62
C LEU A 97 15.04 -0.95 2.48
N LEU A 98 13.83 -1.42 2.19
CA LEU A 98 13.23 -2.54 2.89
C LEU A 98 14.12 -3.78 2.78
N TYR A 99 14.55 -4.14 1.57
CA TYR A 99 15.40 -5.31 1.34
C TYR A 99 16.72 -5.25 2.11
N PHE A 100 17.38 -4.10 2.15
CA PHE A 100 18.65 -3.92 2.87
C PHE A 100 18.48 -3.77 4.38
N CYS A 101 17.37 -3.21 4.86
CA CYS A 101 17.13 -3.03 6.29
C CYS A 101 16.57 -4.28 6.97
N THR A 102 15.97 -5.22 6.21
CA THR A 102 15.38 -6.44 6.75
C THR A 102 16.36 -7.29 7.56
N PRO A 103 17.58 -7.61 7.09
CA PRO A 103 18.52 -8.41 7.87
C PRO A 103 18.90 -7.75 9.19
N LEU A 104 18.95 -6.41 9.24
CA LEU A 104 19.27 -5.65 10.48
C LEU A 104 18.13 -5.68 11.51
N GLY A 105 16.89 -5.88 11.07
CA GLY A 105 15.70 -5.91 11.93
C GLY A 105 15.31 -7.33 12.38
N LEU A 106 15.47 -8.30 11.52
CA LEU A 106 15.06 -9.69 11.77
C LEU A 106 15.99 -10.44 12.74
N GLU A 107 17.26 -10.05 12.88
CA GLU A 107 18.15 -10.62 13.90
C GLU A 107 17.61 -10.50 15.34
N LYS A 108 16.65 -9.61 15.57
CA LYS A 108 16.01 -9.38 16.88
C LYS A 108 14.67 -10.07 17.06
N VAL A 109 14.13 -10.65 15.99
CA VAL A 109 12.85 -11.38 16.04
C VAL A 109 13.20 -12.87 16.05
N GLU A 110 13.01 -13.52 17.19
CA GLU A 110 13.07 -14.98 17.29
C GLU A 110 11.89 -15.55 16.49
N SER A 111 12.06 -15.71 15.17
CA SER A 111 11.06 -16.36 14.34
C SER A 111 11.41 -17.85 14.19
N THR A 112 10.40 -18.68 14.27
CA THR A 112 10.52 -20.14 14.04
C THR A 112 10.55 -20.49 12.54
N MET A 113 10.60 -19.46 11.66
CA MET A 113 10.57 -19.60 10.21
C MET A 113 11.98 -19.85 9.65
N ASP A 114 12.04 -20.59 8.53
CA ASP A 114 13.27 -20.73 7.77
C ASP A 114 13.71 -19.39 7.20
N ALA A 115 14.99 -19.05 7.35
CA ALA A 115 15.57 -17.80 6.84
C ALA A 115 15.32 -17.61 5.33
N GLN A 116 15.15 -18.69 4.57
CA GLN A 116 14.84 -18.66 3.16
C GLN A 116 13.38 -18.27 2.89
N GLU A 117 12.44 -18.66 3.74
CA GLU A 117 11.03 -18.29 3.66
C GLU A 117 10.85 -16.79 3.97
N GLU A 118 11.54 -16.30 4.99
CA GLU A 118 11.57 -14.88 5.35
C GLU A 118 12.15 -14.00 4.23
N ALA A 119 13.32 -14.35 3.71
CA ALA A 119 13.96 -13.62 2.63
C ALA A 119 13.10 -13.55 1.37
N THR A 120 12.40 -14.65 1.05
CA THR A 120 11.50 -14.71 -0.10
C THR A 120 10.27 -13.81 0.11
N GLY A 121 9.70 -13.81 1.31
CA GLY A 121 8.58 -12.93 1.67
C GLY A 121 8.93 -11.45 1.54
N VAL A 122 10.10 -11.06 2.06
CA VAL A 122 10.62 -9.69 1.95
C VAL A 122 10.87 -9.29 0.50
N LEU A 123 11.41 -10.19 -0.31
CA LEU A 123 11.65 -9.92 -1.74
C LEU A 123 10.33 -9.64 -2.48
N TYR A 124 9.32 -10.48 -2.30
CA TYR A 124 8.00 -10.25 -2.91
C TYR A 124 7.37 -8.95 -2.46
N MET A 125 7.56 -8.60 -1.20
CA MET A 125 7.07 -7.36 -0.64
C MET A 125 7.79 -6.14 -1.24
N ALA A 126 9.11 -6.19 -1.32
CA ALA A 126 9.91 -5.13 -1.94
C ALA A 126 9.50 -4.90 -3.41
N LEU A 127 9.20 -5.98 -4.14
CA LEU A 127 8.70 -5.91 -5.51
C LEU A 127 7.25 -5.37 -5.59
N ALA A 128 6.42 -5.59 -4.57
CA ALA A 128 5.05 -5.10 -4.56
C ALA A 128 4.95 -3.59 -4.26
N LEU A 129 5.89 -3.01 -3.53
CA LEU A 129 5.86 -1.59 -3.11
C LEU A 129 5.67 -0.60 -4.26
N PRO A 130 6.42 -0.66 -5.37
CA PRO A 130 6.21 0.28 -6.48
C PRO A 130 4.80 0.18 -7.07
N PHE A 131 4.23 -1.03 -7.15
CA PHE A 131 2.85 -1.21 -7.63
C PHE A 131 1.82 -0.66 -6.66
N ILE A 132 2.04 -0.81 -5.36
CA ILE A 132 1.17 -0.25 -4.31
C ILE A 132 1.15 1.27 -4.38
N LEU A 133 2.31 1.92 -4.51
CA LEU A 133 2.40 3.37 -4.65
C LEU A 133 1.77 3.88 -5.95
N LEU A 134 1.95 3.16 -7.06
CA LEU A 134 1.27 3.49 -8.32
C LEU A 134 -0.25 3.42 -8.18
N THR A 135 -0.80 2.39 -7.52
CA THR A 135 -2.26 2.29 -7.32
C THR A 135 -2.82 3.41 -6.45
N THR A 136 -2.03 3.92 -5.50
CA THR A 136 -2.41 5.09 -4.70
C THR A 136 -2.52 6.34 -5.57
N GLY A 137 -1.59 6.54 -6.50
CA GLY A 137 -1.64 7.63 -7.48
C GLY A 137 -2.87 7.59 -8.39
N TYR A 138 -3.33 6.40 -8.77
CA TYR A 138 -4.55 6.24 -9.60
C TYR A 138 -5.85 6.43 -8.80
N ARG A 139 -5.82 6.29 -7.49
CA ARG A 139 -7.00 6.45 -6.61
C ARG A 139 -7.26 7.88 -6.16
N GLY A 140 -6.29 8.75 -6.23
CA GLY A 140 -6.41 10.19 -5.94
C GLY A 140 -7.04 10.92 -7.10
#